data_d9194405fee27ab960865e8ea7170c08
#
_entry.id   d9194405fee27ab960865e8ea7170c08
#
_cell.length_a   1.000
_cell.length_b   1.000
_cell.length_c   1.000
_cell.angle_alpha   90.00
_cell.angle_beta   90.00
_cell.angle_gamma   90.00
#
_symmetry.space_group_name_H-M   'P 1'
#
loop_
_entity.id
_entity.type
_entity.pdbx_description
1 polymer ?
#
loop_
_entity_poly.entity_id
_entity_poly.type
_entity_poly.pdbx_seq_one_letter_code
_entity_poly.pdbx_strand_id
1 'polypeptide(L)'
;ERSVQSATRWRGEQLNRLDRAQAEAIRDLLEEASGFEGLFVRNHPSPWTGADLPDGHAVEEAMDEARALVQRWPALVTSLERLRAESGLVPVKTLAEARTQLGLLAEVSGTLALYSEELYSKRHLYELACALEPAQGGALKRFWAFISDGDYRAGLRTAGLLRHAGQARPRQLLHEITAALQQSERWKTQSAPDSFPHSTPSLEGALQAMRTADDCLAKLCPRLVCADPAQRELAALGDWIGALASDTTTPHRLPRLIAIERELAEHGVADLVGELRQTEPSPGCYADAFEHAWLASCIDLVRSENPSLAGFNGRTHDKLVAEFRRLDKERIRV
;
A
#
# COMPACT_ATOMS: atom_id res chain seq x y z
N GLU A 1 28.55 22.46 -12.51
CA GLU A 1 28.35 23.79 -11.87
C GLU A 1 27.02 23.90 -11.09
N ARG A 2 25.92 23.30 -11.54
CA ARG A 2 24.64 23.30 -10.81
C ARG A 2 24.65 22.39 -9.56
N SER A 3 25.28 21.21 -9.63
CA SER A 3 25.42 20.27 -8.51
C SER A 3 26.25 20.85 -7.36
N VAL A 4 27.28 21.61 -7.68
CA VAL A 4 28.11 22.32 -6.70
C VAL A 4 27.33 23.44 -5.98
N GLN A 5 26.35 24.07 -6.65
CA GLN A 5 25.51 25.11 -6.02
C GLN A 5 24.47 24.52 -5.05
N SER A 6 23.94 23.31 -5.29
CA SER A 6 23.05 22.65 -4.32
C SER A 6 23.80 22.16 -3.09
N ALA A 7 25.00 21.62 -3.26
CA ALA A 7 25.87 21.17 -2.16
C ALA A 7 26.29 22.32 -1.21
N THR A 8 26.28 23.59 -1.67
CA THR A 8 26.58 24.74 -0.80
C THR A 8 25.51 25.02 0.26
N ARG A 9 24.30 24.43 0.15
CA ARG A 9 23.25 24.53 1.18
C ARG A 9 23.53 23.65 2.41
N TRP A 10 24.31 22.57 2.25
CA TRP A 10 24.63 21.59 3.30
C TRP A 10 25.87 21.97 4.12
N ARG A 11 26.17 23.23 4.24
CA ARG A 11 27.17 23.77 5.16
C ARG A 11 26.59 23.76 6.57
N GLY A 12 26.58 22.63 7.23
CA GLY A 12 26.00 22.49 8.55
C GLY A 12 26.97 21.92 9.56
N GLU A 13 26.70 22.17 10.84
CA GLU A 13 27.48 21.67 11.98
C GLU A 13 27.63 20.15 12.00
N GLN A 14 26.83 19.39 11.25
CA GLN A 14 26.91 17.93 11.21
C GLN A 14 28.07 17.42 10.35
N LEU A 15 28.31 18.02 9.17
CA LEU A 15 29.38 17.56 8.26
C LEU A 15 30.78 17.90 8.79
N ASN A 16 30.96 19.00 9.50
CA ASN A 16 32.25 19.38 10.06
C ASN A 16 32.68 18.53 11.27
N ARG A 17 31.77 17.71 11.82
CA ARG A 17 32.09 16.77 12.93
C ARG A 17 32.59 15.42 12.41
N LEU A 18 32.45 15.14 11.12
CA LEU A 18 32.95 13.91 10.51
C LEU A 18 34.48 13.97 10.45
N ASP A 19 35.13 12.93 10.95
CA ASP A 19 36.54 12.74 10.70
C ASP A 19 36.80 12.28 9.26
N ARG A 20 38.07 12.24 8.88
CA ARG A 20 38.48 11.87 7.52
C ARG A 20 38.07 10.43 7.16
N ALA A 21 38.17 9.50 8.09
CA ALA A 21 37.84 8.10 7.86
C ALA A 21 36.33 7.91 7.66
N GLN A 22 35.52 8.62 8.45
CA GLN A 22 34.06 8.65 8.28
C GLN A 22 33.66 9.27 6.93
N ALA A 23 34.31 10.38 6.54
CA ALA A 23 34.01 11.02 5.25
C ALA A 23 34.41 10.14 4.07
N GLU A 24 35.55 9.45 4.14
CA GLU A 24 35.97 8.47 3.12
C GLU A 24 34.96 7.30 3.04
N ALA A 25 34.51 6.76 4.18
CA ALA A 25 33.51 5.70 4.24
C ALA A 25 32.16 6.12 3.62
N ILE A 26 31.68 7.33 3.93
CA ILE A 26 30.43 7.87 3.34
C ILE A 26 30.58 8.04 1.83
N ARG A 27 31.71 8.56 1.36
CA ARG A 27 31.98 8.71 -0.06
C ARG A 27 31.95 7.37 -0.77
N ASP A 28 32.61 6.35 -0.22
CA ASP A 28 32.64 5.01 -0.81
C ASP A 28 31.25 4.37 -0.85
N LEU A 29 30.41 4.56 0.20
CA LEU A 29 29.01 4.15 0.21
C LEU A 29 28.19 4.84 -0.87
N LEU A 30 28.36 6.15 -1.08
CA LEU A 30 27.67 6.91 -2.14
C LEU A 30 28.13 6.49 -3.53
N GLU A 31 29.42 6.16 -3.70
CA GLU A 31 29.96 5.63 -4.94
C GLU A 31 29.38 4.24 -5.24
N GLU A 32 29.31 3.35 -4.23
CA GLU A 32 28.63 2.06 -4.37
C GLU A 32 27.13 2.23 -4.69
N ALA A 33 26.46 3.15 -3.99
CA ALA A 33 25.04 3.47 -4.24
C ALA A 33 24.79 3.93 -5.67
N SER A 34 25.76 4.63 -6.30
CA SER A 34 25.65 5.05 -7.69
C SER A 34 25.48 3.89 -8.66
N GLY A 35 26.04 2.72 -8.35
CA GLY A 35 25.87 1.49 -9.12
C GLY A 35 24.45 0.92 -9.13
N PHE A 36 23.57 1.39 -8.23
CA PHE A 36 22.15 1.03 -8.21
C PHE A 36 21.28 1.94 -9.08
N GLU A 37 21.85 2.98 -9.69
CA GLU A 37 21.18 3.89 -10.62
C GLU A 37 19.79 4.35 -10.14
N GLY A 38 18.75 4.12 -10.98
CA GLY A 38 17.39 4.54 -10.70
C GLY A 38 16.76 3.94 -9.45
N LEU A 39 17.23 2.79 -8.95
CA LEU A 39 16.74 2.20 -7.68
C LEU A 39 17.08 3.09 -6.50
N PHE A 40 18.33 3.59 -6.44
CA PHE A 40 18.77 4.50 -5.38
C PHE A 40 18.02 5.84 -5.44
N VAL A 41 17.76 6.38 -6.63
CA VAL A 41 16.99 7.63 -6.83
C VAL A 41 15.47 7.40 -6.77
N ARG A 42 15.03 6.15 -6.68
CA ARG A 42 13.61 5.74 -6.66
C ARG A 42 12.82 6.12 -7.91
N ASN A 43 13.47 6.22 -9.06
CA ASN A 43 12.86 6.46 -10.39
C ASN A 43 12.96 5.26 -11.34
N HIS A 44 13.37 4.10 -10.84
CA HIS A 44 13.43 2.86 -11.61
C HIS A 44 12.01 2.36 -11.93
N PRO A 45 11.75 1.85 -13.16
CA PRO A 45 10.41 1.42 -13.57
C PRO A 45 9.94 0.12 -12.90
N SER A 46 10.81 -0.59 -12.18
CA SER A 46 10.45 -1.81 -11.47
C SER A 46 9.39 -1.57 -10.40
N PRO A 47 8.38 -2.43 -10.29
CA PRO A 47 7.40 -2.36 -9.21
C PRO A 47 7.98 -2.67 -7.82
N TRP A 48 9.22 -3.19 -7.76
CA TRP A 48 9.98 -3.40 -6.52
C TRP A 48 10.70 -2.15 -6.03
N THR A 49 10.67 -1.05 -6.78
CA THR A 49 11.37 0.18 -6.41
C THR A 49 10.89 0.72 -5.07
N GLY A 50 11.82 0.85 -4.13
CA GLY A 50 11.54 1.28 -2.76
C GLY A 50 10.97 0.22 -1.84
N ALA A 51 10.86 -1.05 -2.28
CA ALA A 51 10.39 -2.14 -1.44
C ALA A 51 11.34 -2.38 -0.24
N ASP A 52 10.76 -2.71 0.91
CA ASP A 52 11.50 -3.06 2.13
C ASP A 52 11.79 -4.57 2.16
N LEU A 53 12.94 -4.91 1.60
CA LEU A 53 13.47 -6.28 1.53
C LEU A 53 14.89 -6.30 2.13
N PRO A 54 15.01 -6.36 3.47
CA PRO A 54 16.27 -6.14 4.16
C PRO A 54 17.30 -7.27 4.02
N ASP A 55 16.88 -8.47 3.63
CA ASP A 55 17.72 -9.64 3.50
C ASP A 55 17.23 -10.61 2.42
N GLY A 56 18.04 -11.64 2.14
CA GLY A 56 17.72 -12.63 1.13
C GLY A 56 16.47 -13.46 1.43
N HIS A 57 16.15 -13.70 2.71
CA HIS A 57 14.94 -14.43 3.10
C HIS A 57 13.67 -13.61 2.78
N ALA A 58 13.68 -12.32 3.11
CA ALA A 58 12.61 -11.40 2.77
C ALA A 58 12.38 -11.30 1.24
N VAL A 59 13.47 -11.36 0.46
CA VAL A 59 13.42 -11.39 -1.01
C VAL A 59 12.73 -12.65 -1.50
N GLU A 60 13.20 -13.84 -1.07
CA GLU A 60 12.61 -15.12 -1.52
C GLU A 60 11.13 -15.24 -1.14
N GLU A 61 10.76 -14.89 0.11
CA GLU A 61 9.35 -14.88 0.53
C GLU A 61 8.50 -13.95 -0.35
N ALA A 62 8.96 -12.72 -0.61
CA ALA A 62 8.20 -11.76 -1.41
C ALA A 62 8.05 -12.22 -2.87
N MET A 63 9.11 -12.79 -3.45
CA MET A 63 9.08 -13.33 -4.79
C MET A 63 8.17 -14.56 -4.91
N ASP A 64 8.16 -15.43 -3.90
CA ASP A 64 7.28 -16.61 -3.89
C ASP A 64 5.81 -16.20 -3.76
N GLU A 65 5.48 -15.21 -2.92
CA GLU A 65 4.12 -14.67 -2.84
C GLU A 65 3.69 -13.98 -4.14
N ALA A 66 4.60 -13.25 -4.81
CA ALA A 66 4.31 -12.64 -6.11
C ALA A 66 4.04 -13.71 -7.19
N ARG A 67 4.84 -14.77 -7.25
CA ARG A 67 4.63 -15.91 -8.16
C ARG A 67 3.32 -16.64 -7.86
N ALA A 68 3.02 -16.89 -6.58
CA ALA A 68 1.78 -17.51 -6.15
C ALA A 68 0.56 -16.68 -6.55
N LEU A 69 0.66 -15.35 -6.42
CA LEU A 69 -0.42 -14.43 -6.78
C LEU A 69 -0.67 -14.44 -8.29
N VAL A 70 0.39 -14.41 -9.13
CA VAL A 70 0.27 -14.52 -10.60
C VAL A 70 -0.44 -15.81 -11.01
N GLN A 71 -0.12 -16.93 -10.37
CA GLN A 71 -0.74 -18.21 -10.68
C GLN A 71 -2.23 -18.26 -10.30
N ARG A 72 -2.61 -17.57 -9.23
CA ARG A 72 -3.98 -17.58 -8.68
C ARG A 72 -4.87 -16.49 -9.29
N TRP A 73 -4.29 -15.41 -9.80
CA TRP A 73 -5.01 -14.26 -10.32
C TRP A 73 -6.01 -14.59 -11.42
N PRO A 74 -5.68 -15.39 -12.46
CA PRO A 74 -6.62 -15.76 -13.49
C PRO A 74 -7.84 -16.53 -12.96
N ALA A 75 -7.65 -17.37 -11.94
CA ALA A 75 -8.73 -18.11 -11.30
C ALA A 75 -9.71 -17.17 -10.57
N LEU A 76 -9.19 -16.13 -9.90
CA LEU A 76 -10.01 -15.09 -9.28
C LEU A 76 -10.84 -14.35 -10.34
N VAL A 77 -10.21 -13.85 -11.41
CA VAL A 77 -10.89 -13.10 -12.47
C VAL A 77 -11.99 -13.97 -13.12
N THR A 78 -11.66 -15.22 -13.47
CA THR A 78 -12.63 -16.16 -14.05
C THR A 78 -13.79 -16.45 -13.09
N SER A 79 -13.52 -16.58 -11.80
CA SER A 79 -14.55 -16.80 -10.78
C SER A 79 -15.49 -15.61 -10.64
N LEU A 80 -14.95 -14.37 -10.68
CA LEU A 80 -15.75 -13.15 -10.64
C LEU A 80 -16.60 -12.98 -11.91
N GLU A 81 -16.08 -13.31 -13.09
CA GLU A 81 -16.84 -13.27 -14.34
C GLU A 81 -17.99 -14.30 -14.34
N ARG A 82 -17.73 -15.51 -13.88
CA ARG A 82 -18.78 -16.54 -13.73
C ARG A 82 -19.85 -16.10 -12.74
N LEU A 83 -19.42 -15.59 -11.57
CA LEU A 83 -20.33 -15.07 -10.55
C LEU A 83 -21.22 -13.95 -11.09
N ARG A 84 -20.65 -13.04 -11.89
CA ARG A 84 -21.39 -11.98 -12.56
C ARG A 84 -22.44 -12.55 -13.51
N ALA A 85 -22.05 -13.54 -14.33
CA ALA A 85 -22.97 -14.17 -15.29
C ALA A 85 -24.15 -14.87 -14.57
N GLU A 86 -23.89 -15.49 -13.42
CA GLU A 86 -24.90 -16.16 -12.61
C GLU A 86 -25.81 -15.18 -11.86
N SER A 87 -25.23 -14.14 -11.23
CA SER A 87 -25.95 -13.21 -10.35
C SER A 87 -26.62 -12.06 -11.09
N GLY A 88 -26.20 -11.73 -12.32
CA GLY A 88 -26.68 -10.56 -13.06
C GLY A 88 -26.25 -9.22 -12.46
N LEU A 89 -25.27 -9.21 -11.57
CA LEU A 89 -24.70 -7.99 -10.99
C LEU A 89 -23.85 -7.23 -12.02
N VAL A 90 -23.66 -5.93 -11.79
CA VAL A 90 -22.78 -5.11 -12.63
C VAL A 90 -21.32 -5.58 -12.55
N PRO A 91 -20.51 -5.39 -13.62
CA PRO A 91 -19.11 -5.79 -13.58
C PRO A 91 -18.35 -4.99 -12.53
N VAL A 92 -17.53 -5.68 -11.76
CA VAL A 92 -16.58 -5.08 -10.81
C VAL A 92 -15.36 -4.58 -11.55
N LYS A 93 -14.85 -3.42 -11.16
CA LYS A 93 -13.64 -2.84 -11.72
C LYS A 93 -12.45 -2.99 -10.79
N THR A 94 -12.68 -3.00 -9.47
CA THR A 94 -11.65 -3.03 -8.44
C THR A 94 -11.86 -4.19 -7.47
N LEU A 95 -10.80 -4.57 -6.72
CA LEU A 95 -10.92 -5.56 -5.64
C LEU A 95 -11.88 -5.09 -4.53
N ALA A 96 -11.92 -3.79 -4.24
CA ALA A 96 -12.83 -3.24 -3.23
C ALA A 96 -14.29 -3.46 -3.61
N GLU A 97 -14.63 -3.21 -4.89
CA GLU A 97 -15.97 -3.50 -5.43
C GLU A 97 -16.26 -5.00 -5.41
N ALA A 98 -15.30 -5.84 -5.81
CA ALA A 98 -15.45 -7.29 -5.78
C ALA A 98 -15.74 -7.82 -4.37
N ARG A 99 -14.99 -7.34 -3.35
CA ARG A 99 -15.25 -7.69 -1.94
C ARG A 99 -16.63 -7.27 -1.49
N THR A 100 -17.08 -6.08 -1.89
CA THR A 100 -18.41 -5.58 -1.55
C THR A 100 -19.51 -6.44 -2.16
N GLN A 101 -19.38 -6.82 -3.44
CA GLN A 101 -20.33 -7.71 -4.10
C GLN A 101 -20.33 -9.13 -3.50
N LEU A 102 -19.16 -9.70 -3.27
CA LEU A 102 -19.03 -11.01 -2.62
C LEU A 102 -19.63 -11.00 -1.21
N GLY A 103 -19.45 -9.93 -0.46
CA GLY A 103 -20.10 -9.75 0.84
C GLY A 103 -21.62 -9.75 0.75
N LEU A 104 -22.18 -8.99 -0.20
CA LEU A 104 -23.64 -8.98 -0.46
C LEU A 104 -24.16 -10.38 -0.84
N LEU A 105 -23.47 -11.07 -1.75
CA LEU A 105 -23.86 -12.41 -2.18
C LEU A 105 -23.77 -13.44 -1.04
N ALA A 106 -22.77 -13.32 -0.17
CA ALA A 106 -22.65 -14.18 1.01
C ALA A 106 -23.78 -13.94 2.01
N GLU A 107 -24.17 -12.67 2.23
CA GLU A 107 -25.32 -12.34 3.08
C GLU A 107 -26.62 -12.87 2.49
N VAL A 108 -26.83 -12.71 1.17
CA VAL A 108 -27.99 -13.25 0.47
C VAL A 108 -28.03 -14.78 0.57
N SER A 109 -26.91 -15.45 0.34
CA SER A 109 -26.80 -16.90 0.48
C SER A 109 -27.14 -17.36 1.90
N GLY A 110 -26.67 -16.64 2.92
CA GLY A 110 -27.03 -16.89 4.32
C GLY A 110 -28.53 -16.72 4.60
N THR A 111 -29.18 -15.75 3.96
CA THR A 111 -30.63 -15.57 4.07
C THR A 111 -31.39 -16.70 3.32
N LEU A 112 -30.94 -17.09 2.14
CA LEU A 112 -31.54 -18.18 1.37
C LEU A 112 -31.32 -19.56 2.00
N ALA A 113 -30.31 -19.71 2.86
CA ALA A 113 -30.17 -20.90 3.71
C ALA A 113 -31.26 -21.02 4.77
N LEU A 114 -31.96 -19.93 5.08
CA LEU A 114 -33.05 -19.89 6.06
C LEU A 114 -34.44 -19.78 5.42
N TYR A 115 -34.55 -19.12 4.26
CA TYR A 115 -35.80 -18.75 3.60
C TYR A 115 -35.78 -19.19 2.14
N SER A 116 -37.00 -19.36 1.58
CA SER A 116 -37.18 -19.58 0.15
C SER A 116 -36.85 -18.32 -0.65
N GLU A 117 -36.48 -18.45 -1.95
CA GLU A 117 -36.20 -17.35 -2.86
C GLU A 117 -37.41 -16.41 -3.03
N GLU A 118 -38.65 -16.91 -2.82
CA GLU A 118 -39.88 -16.14 -2.86
C GLU A 118 -39.88 -14.96 -1.88
N LEU A 119 -39.05 -15.01 -0.82
CA LEU A 119 -38.87 -13.91 0.13
C LEU A 119 -38.46 -12.60 -0.57
N TYR A 120 -37.64 -12.67 -1.60
CA TYR A 120 -37.13 -11.49 -2.32
C TYR A 120 -38.09 -10.98 -3.39
N SER A 121 -39.25 -11.63 -3.60
CA SER A 121 -40.25 -11.13 -4.55
C SER A 121 -40.77 -9.75 -4.14
N LYS A 122 -40.96 -8.85 -5.12
CA LYS A 122 -41.12 -7.38 -4.96
C LYS A 122 -42.19 -6.89 -3.97
N ARG A 123 -43.17 -7.68 -3.65
CA ARG A 123 -44.27 -7.23 -2.78
C ARG A 123 -44.11 -7.61 -1.31
N HIS A 124 -43.43 -8.72 -1.01
CA HIS A 124 -43.52 -9.31 0.31
C HIS A 124 -42.55 -8.72 1.32
N LEU A 125 -41.31 -8.33 0.96
CA LEU A 125 -40.29 -7.92 1.95
C LEU A 125 -40.67 -6.66 2.71
N TYR A 126 -41.13 -5.61 2.02
CA TYR A 126 -41.49 -4.34 2.66
C TYR A 126 -42.73 -4.51 3.53
N GLU A 127 -43.78 -5.16 2.97
CA GLU A 127 -45.05 -5.45 3.68
C GLU A 127 -44.77 -6.31 4.95
N LEU A 128 -43.92 -7.34 4.83
CA LEU A 128 -43.49 -8.18 5.96
C LEU A 128 -42.73 -7.41 7.00
N ALA A 129 -41.79 -6.54 6.59
CA ALA A 129 -41.02 -5.73 7.54
C ALA A 129 -41.94 -4.79 8.34
N CYS A 130 -42.88 -4.11 7.65
CA CYS A 130 -43.89 -3.26 8.29
C CYS A 130 -44.80 -4.06 9.22
N ALA A 131 -45.33 -5.20 8.75
CA ALA A 131 -46.21 -6.07 9.54
C ALA A 131 -45.53 -6.62 10.83
N LEU A 132 -44.20 -6.85 10.78
CA LEU A 132 -43.42 -7.37 11.90
C LEU A 132 -42.89 -6.27 12.83
N GLU A 133 -43.04 -4.99 12.53
CA GLU A 133 -42.55 -3.88 13.35
C GLU A 133 -42.95 -3.99 14.84
N PRO A 134 -44.19 -4.40 15.20
CA PRO A 134 -44.57 -4.59 16.59
C PRO A 134 -43.68 -5.56 17.38
N ALA A 135 -42.93 -6.45 16.70
CA ALA A 135 -42.01 -7.39 17.32
C ALA A 135 -40.83 -6.71 18.03
N GLN A 136 -40.49 -5.45 17.70
CA GLN A 136 -39.50 -4.66 18.43
C GLN A 136 -39.92 -4.35 19.87
N GLY A 137 -41.22 -4.27 20.12
CA GLY A 137 -41.80 -3.91 21.41
C GLY A 137 -41.52 -4.92 22.55
N GLY A 138 -41.80 -4.50 23.78
CA GLY A 138 -41.77 -5.37 24.96
C GLY A 138 -42.79 -6.52 24.84
N ALA A 139 -42.68 -7.50 25.74
CA ALA A 139 -43.56 -8.69 25.74
C ALA A 139 -45.06 -8.33 25.73
N LEU A 140 -45.45 -7.32 26.50
CA LEU A 140 -46.83 -6.86 26.61
C LEU A 140 -47.31 -6.22 25.29
N LYS A 141 -46.49 -5.36 24.65
CA LYS A 141 -46.82 -4.74 23.38
C LYS A 141 -46.98 -5.80 22.26
N ARG A 142 -46.11 -6.79 22.21
CA ARG A 142 -46.21 -7.91 21.26
C ARG A 142 -47.45 -8.75 21.49
N PHE A 143 -47.84 -9.02 22.76
CA PHE A 143 -49.00 -9.74 23.10
C PHE A 143 -50.29 -9.00 22.65
N TRP A 144 -50.36 -7.68 22.92
CA TRP A 144 -51.50 -6.87 22.42
C TRP A 144 -51.52 -6.79 20.90
N ALA A 145 -50.38 -6.60 20.24
CA ALA A 145 -50.34 -6.62 18.77
C ALA A 145 -50.79 -7.97 18.19
N PHE A 146 -50.40 -9.08 18.84
CA PHE A 146 -50.86 -10.40 18.40
C PHE A 146 -52.37 -10.58 18.52
N ILE A 147 -53.03 -9.95 19.52
CA ILE A 147 -54.49 -10.04 19.65
C ILE A 147 -55.23 -9.06 18.72
N SER A 148 -54.78 -7.82 18.68
CA SER A 148 -55.52 -6.73 18.01
C SER A 148 -55.13 -6.49 16.55
N ASP A 149 -53.93 -6.85 16.14
CA ASP A 149 -53.34 -6.54 14.82
C ASP A 149 -53.37 -7.78 13.93
N GLY A 150 -54.27 -7.73 12.90
CA GLY A 150 -54.40 -8.78 11.92
C GLY A 150 -53.18 -8.89 10.98
N ASP A 151 -52.57 -7.75 10.67
CA ASP A 151 -51.43 -7.71 9.75
C ASP A 151 -50.17 -8.29 10.44
N TYR A 152 -50.00 -8.04 11.74
CA TYR A 152 -48.93 -8.65 12.51
C TYR A 152 -49.04 -10.19 12.52
N ARG A 153 -50.23 -10.72 12.75
CA ARG A 153 -50.47 -12.18 12.71
C ARG A 153 -50.25 -12.79 11.32
N ALA A 154 -50.71 -12.09 10.29
CA ALA A 154 -50.49 -12.50 8.89
C ALA A 154 -48.97 -12.46 8.58
N GLY A 155 -48.26 -11.41 8.96
CA GLY A 155 -46.83 -11.27 8.79
C GLY A 155 -46.04 -12.40 9.44
N LEU A 156 -46.36 -12.74 10.71
CA LEU A 156 -45.71 -13.87 11.43
C LEU A 156 -45.99 -15.22 10.69
N ARG A 157 -47.19 -15.46 10.18
CA ARG A 157 -47.53 -16.69 9.44
C ARG A 157 -46.78 -16.73 8.12
N THR A 158 -46.78 -15.64 7.35
CA THR A 158 -46.11 -15.57 6.05
C THR A 158 -44.59 -15.73 6.20
N ALA A 159 -43.96 -15.02 7.17
CA ALA A 159 -42.56 -15.19 7.45
C ALA A 159 -42.20 -16.63 7.88
N GLY A 160 -43.10 -17.26 8.67
CA GLY A 160 -42.97 -18.66 9.08
C GLY A 160 -43.12 -19.67 7.95
N LEU A 161 -43.98 -19.37 6.97
CA LEU A 161 -44.16 -20.23 5.75
C LEU A 161 -42.97 -20.13 4.79
N LEU A 162 -42.40 -18.92 4.64
CA LEU A 162 -41.23 -18.69 3.79
C LEU A 162 -39.94 -19.24 4.42
N ARG A 163 -39.91 -19.43 5.74
CA ARG A 163 -38.78 -19.91 6.48
C ARG A 163 -38.79 -21.44 6.59
N HIS A 164 -37.78 -22.08 5.98
CA HIS A 164 -37.66 -23.54 6.03
C HIS A 164 -36.70 -24.02 7.15
N ALA A 165 -35.93 -23.12 7.79
CA ALA A 165 -34.99 -23.44 8.86
C ALA A 165 -35.61 -23.59 10.26
N GLY A 166 -36.88 -23.98 10.38
CA GLY A 166 -37.57 -24.19 11.63
C GLY A 166 -38.16 -22.91 12.26
N GLN A 167 -38.67 -22.99 13.50
CA GLN A 167 -39.33 -21.87 14.16
C GLN A 167 -38.34 -20.82 14.67
N ALA A 168 -38.65 -19.55 14.48
CA ALA A 168 -37.92 -18.43 15.02
C ALA A 168 -38.81 -17.54 15.92
N ARG A 169 -38.17 -16.81 16.83
CA ARG A 169 -38.88 -15.84 17.68
C ARG A 169 -39.28 -14.62 16.87
N PRO A 170 -40.39 -13.92 17.17
CA PRO A 170 -40.81 -12.75 16.38
C PRO A 170 -39.76 -11.65 16.19
N ARG A 171 -38.93 -11.38 17.20
CA ARG A 171 -37.82 -10.42 17.08
C ARG A 171 -36.73 -10.90 16.12
N GLN A 172 -36.45 -12.18 16.09
CA GLN A 172 -35.48 -12.78 15.17
C GLN A 172 -36.01 -12.70 13.73
N LEU A 173 -37.30 -13.05 13.52
CA LEU A 173 -37.94 -12.90 12.20
C LEU A 173 -37.86 -11.47 11.69
N LEU A 174 -38.19 -10.47 12.50
CA LEU A 174 -38.08 -9.08 12.13
C LEU A 174 -36.64 -8.72 11.75
N HIS A 175 -35.64 -9.15 12.53
CA HIS A 175 -34.24 -8.87 12.24
C HIS A 175 -33.82 -9.49 10.90
N GLU A 176 -34.15 -10.77 10.67
CA GLU A 176 -33.84 -11.49 9.44
C GLU A 176 -34.54 -10.85 8.21
N ILE A 177 -35.80 -10.46 8.33
CA ILE A 177 -36.57 -9.79 7.24
C ILE A 177 -36.02 -8.40 6.97
N THR A 178 -35.66 -7.65 8.00
CA THR A 178 -35.06 -6.32 7.81
C THR A 178 -33.67 -6.42 7.13
N ALA A 179 -32.89 -7.41 7.49
CA ALA A 179 -31.62 -7.70 6.81
C ALA A 179 -31.85 -8.06 5.34
N ALA A 180 -32.81 -8.93 5.04
CA ALA A 180 -33.19 -9.27 3.66
C ALA A 180 -33.67 -8.06 2.85
N LEU A 181 -34.41 -7.12 3.46
CA LEU A 181 -34.83 -5.87 2.82
C LEU A 181 -33.60 -5.01 2.46
N GLN A 182 -32.66 -4.85 3.37
CA GLN A 182 -31.40 -4.11 3.10
C GLN A 182 -30.55 -4.78 2.00
N GLN A 183 -30.50 -6.10 1.98
CA GLN A 183 -29.85 -6.86 0.90
C GLN A 183 -30.53 -6.61 -0.44
N SER A 184 -31.86 -6.63 -0.49
CA SER A 184 -32.64 -6.36 -1.70
C SER A 184 -32.40 -4.95 -2.23
N GLU A 185 -32.33 -3.94 -1.35
CA GLU A 185 -32.03 -2.56 -1.76
C GLU A 185 -30.60 -2.43 -2.31
N ARG A 186 -29.61 -3.02 -1.63
CA ARG A 186 -28.23 -3.05 -2.13
C ARG A 186 -28.10 -3.81 -3.46
N TRP A 187 -28.85 -4.90 -3.62
CA TRP A 187 -28.89 -5.65 -4.87
C TRP A 187 -29.41 -4.79 -6.03
N LYS A 188 -30.50 -4.06 -5.85
CA LYS A 188 -31.06 -3.16 -6.86
C LYS A 188 -30.07 -2.09 -7.34
N THR A 189 -29.19 -1.63 -6.49
CA THR A 189 -28.16 -0.64 -6.88
C THR A 189 -27.01 -1.24 -7.69
N GLN A 190 -26.85 -2.57 -7.66
CA GLN A 190 -25.74 -3.29 -8.27
C GLN A 190 -26.17 -4.30 -9.34
N SER A 191 -27.44 -4.33 -9.71
CA SER A 191 -27.98 -5.28 -10.70
C SER A 191 -28.75 -4.61 -11.82
N ALA A 192 -29.06 -5.38 -12.85
CA ALA A 192 -29.97 -4.94 -13.88
C ALA A 192 -31.40 -4.69 -13.31
N PRO A 193 -32.17 -3.79 -13.91
CA PRO A 193 -33.58 -3.60 -13.55
C PRO A 193 -34.34 -4.93 -13.53
N ASP A 194 -35.16 -5.12 -12.52
CA ASP A 194 -35.98 -6.32 -12.33
C ASP A 194 -35.23 -7.62 -11.90
N SER A 195 -33.95 -7.53 -11.58
CA SER A 195 -33.22 -8.63 -10.95
C SER A 195 -33.49 -8.70 -9.44
N PHE A 196 -33.61 -9.92 -8.92
CA PHE A 196 -33.79 -10.19 -7.48
C PHE A 196 -32.65 -11.02 -6.94
N PRO A 197 -32.34 -10.88 -5.64
CA PRO A 197 -31.41 -11.79 -4.97
C PRO A 197 -31.83 -13.26 -5.14
N HIS A 198 -30.92 -14.09 -5.59
CA HIS A 198 -31.10 -15.52 -5.79
C HIS A 198 -29.84 -16.31 -5.48
N SER A 199 -29.94 -17.61 -5.43
CA SER A 199 -28.82 -18.49 -5.15
C SER A 199 -27.80 -18.46 -6.28
N THR A 200 -26.52 -18.36 -5.92
CA THR A 200 -25.40 -18.27 -6.86
C THR A 200 -24.41 -19.41 -6.57
N PRO A 201 -24.47 -20.51 -7.32
CA PRO A 201 -23.66 -21.72 -7.04
C PRO A 201 -22.15 -21.50 -7.06
N SER A 202 -21.64 -20.56 -7.86
CA SER A 202 -20.20 -20.28 -7.95
C SER A 202 -19.65 -19.41 -6.81
N LEU A 203 -20.49 -18.95 -5.88
CA LEU A 203 -20.12 -18.03 -4.82
C LEU A 203 -18.97 -18.56 -3.94
N GLU A 204 -19.05 -19.81 -3.50
CA GLU A 204 -18.02 -20.41 -2.62
C GLU A 204 -16.65 -20.43 -3.29
N GLY A 205 -16.60 -20.79 -4.57
CA GLY A 205 -15.36 -20.76 -5.37
C GLY A 205 -14.78 -19.35 -5.50
N ALA A 206 -15.63 -18.35 -5.73
CA ALA A 206 -15.20 -16.95 -5.81
C ALA A 206 -14.72 -16.40 -4.47
N LEU A 207 -15.40 -16.73 -3.37
CA LEU A 207 -14.96 -16.38 -2.01
C LEU A 207 -13.58 -17.00 -1.68
N GLN A 208 -13.38 -18.28 -2.04
CA GLN A 208 -12.10 -18.94 -1.81
C GLN A 208 -10.98 -18.33 -2.68
N ALA A 209 -11.26 -18.04 -3.96
CA ALA A 209 -10.29 -17.37 -4.82
C ALA A 209 -9.93 -15.97 -4.31
N MET A 210 -10.91 -15.21 -3.82
CA MET A 210 -10.68 -13.88 -3.22
C MET A 210 -9.82 -13.98 -1.95
N ARG A 211 -10.14 -14.89 -1.03
CA ARG A 211 -9.35 -15.10 0.21
C ARG A 211 -7.90 -15.40 -0.11
N THR A 212 -7.65 -16.31 -1.06
CA THR A 212 -6.27 -16.67 -1.42
C THR A 212 -5.50 -15.53 -2.07
N ALA A 213 -6.15 -14.68 -2.86
CA ALA A 213 -5.53 -13.47 -3.40
C ALA A 213 -5.26 -12.43 -2.31
N ASP A 214 -6.22 -12.24 -1.41
CA ASP A 214 -6.08 -11.33 -0.26
C ASP A 214 -4.95 -11.74 0.67
N ASP A 215 -4.78 -13.03 0.96
CA ASP A 215 -3.69 -13.57 1.78
C ASP A 215 -2.31 -13.27 1.16
N CYS A 216 -2.15 -13.44 -0.16
CA CYS A 216 -0.91 -13.08 -0.84
C CYS A 216 -0.66 -11.57 -0.82
N LEU A 217 -1.69 -10.76 -1.11
CA LEU A 217 -1.58 -9.30 -1.08
C LEU A 217 -1.27 -8.79 0.34
N ALA A 218 -1.87 -9.36 1.37
CA ALA A 218 -1.61 -8.99 2.76
C ALA A 218 -0.16 -9.21 3.19
N LYS A 219 0.54 -10.18 2.59
CA LYS A 219 1.96 -10.43 2.84
C LYS A 219 2.88 -9.55 2.00
N LEU A 220 2.49 -9.25 0.75
CA LEU A 220 3.28 -8.46 -0.18
C LEU A 220 3.19 -6.96 0.10
N CYS A 221 1.98 -6.41 0.29
CA CYS A 221 1.76 -4.97 0.34
C CYS A 221 2.51 -4.23 1.45
N PRO A 222 2.71 -4.79 2.66
CA PRO A 222 3.50 -4.12 3.70
C PRO A 222 4.97 -3.90 3.31
N ARG A 223 5.48 -4.70 2.36
CA ARG A 223 6.87 -4.62 1.89
C ARG A 223 7.05 -3.71 0.67
N LEU A 224 5.95 -3.33 0.03
CA LEU A 224 5.97 -2.57 -1.22
C LEU A 224 5.52 -1.12 -1.01
N VAL A 225 6.19 -0.20 -1.67
CA VAL A 225 5.72 1.19 -1.76
C VAL A 225 4.67 1.27 -2.87
N CYS A 226 3.44 0.94 -2.53
CA CYS A 226 2.34 1.02 -3.49
C CYS A 226 1.12 1.74 -2.90
N ALA A 227 0.35 2.39 -3.76
CA ALA A 227 -1.00 2.81 -3.42
C ALA A 227 -1.87 1.57 -3.14
N ASP A 228 -2.92 1.74 -2.34
CA ASP A 228 -3.83 0.64 -1.98
C ASP A 228 -4.23 -0.19 -3.22
N PRO A 229 -3.78 -1.45 -3.31
CA PRO A 229 -4.07 -2.31 -4.46
C PRO A 229 -5.57 -2.60 -4.61
N ALA A 230 -6.34 -2.48 -3.53
CA ALA A 230 -7.79 -2.70 -3.57
C ALA A 230 -8.54 -1.66 -4.42
N GLN A 231 -7.96 -0.48 -4.62
CA GLN A 231 -8.54 0.61 -5.41
C GLN A 231 -8.07 0.60 -6.88
N ARG A 232 -7.10 -0.23 -7.23
CA ARG A 232 -6.66 -0.34 -8.63
C ARG A 232 -7.67 -1.11 -9.46
N GLU A 233 -7.75 -0.76 -10.74
CA GLU A 233 -8.53 -1.57 -11.70
C GLU A 233 -7.94 -2.99 -11.79
N LEU A 234 -8.82 -4.00 -11.86
CA LEU A 234 -8.41 -5.41 -11.86
C LEU A 234 -7.44 -5.75 -12.99
N ALA A 235 -7.59 -5.16 -14.17
CA ALA A 235 -6.67 -5.34 -15.28
C ALA A 235 -5.29 -4.76 -14.96
N ALA A 236 -5.24 -3.50 -14.54
CA ALA A 236 -3.98 -2.83 -14.16
C ALA A 236 -3.31 -3.49 -12.94
N LEU A 237 -4.10 -4.06 -12.03
CA LEU A 237 -3.59 -4.83 -10.91
C LEU A 237 -2.97 -6.14 -11.39
N GLY A 238 -3.61 -6.83 -12.34
CA GLY A 238 -3.07 -8.04 -12.97
C GLY A 238 -1.74 -7.79 -13.68
N ASP A 239 -1.65 -6.70 -14.44
CA ASP A 239 -0.40 -6.28 -15.11
C ASP A 239 0.72 -5.98 -14.09
N TRP A 240 0.39 -5.28 -13.02
CA TRP A 240 1.33 -4.98 -11.95
C TRP A 240 1.82 -6.24 -11.21
N ILE A 241 0.93 -7.20 -10.92
CA ILE A 241 1.28 -8.49 -10.35
C ILE A 241 2.20 -9.27 -11.29
N GLY A 242 1.89 -9.26 -12.60
CA GLY A 242 2.73 -9.86 -13.62
C GLY A 242 4.12 -9.25 -13.69
N ALA A 243 4.22 -7.92 -13.59
CA ALA A 243 5.49 -7.20 -13.55
C ALA A 243 6.31 -7.52 -12.30
N LEU A 244 5.67 -7.65 -11.11
CA LEU A 244 6.35 -8.10 -9.88
C LEU A 244 6.99 -9.49 -10.05
N ALA A 245 6.26 -10.44 -10.59
CA ALA A 245 6.75 -11.81 -10.72
C ALA A 245 7.78 -11.98 -11.85
N SER A 246 7.73 -11.13 -12.88
CA SER A 246 8.67 -11.19 -14.01
C SER A 246 10.02 -10.53 -13.71
N ASP A 247 10.06 -9.55 -12.82
CA ASP A 247 11.31 -8.89 -12.43
C ASP A 247 11.99 -9.69 -11.32
N THR A 248 12.87 -10.58 -11.73
CA THR A 248 13.64 -11.45 -10.83
C THR A 248 14.97 -10.85 -10.37
N THR A 249 15.40 -9.73 -10.96
CA THR A 249 16.72 -9.15 -10.71
C THR A 249 16.71 -8.04 -9.68
N THR A 250 15.73 -7.15 -9.75
CA THR A 250 15.61 -6.00 -8.85
C THR A 250 15.50 -6.40 -7.38
N PRO A 251 14.65 -7.36 -6.96
CA PRO A 251 14.53 -7.73 -5.56
C PRO A 251 15.85 -8.14 -4.91
N HIS A 252 16.71 -8.89 -5.62
CA HIS A 252 18.00 -9.34 -5.09
C HIS A 252 19.03 -8.22 -4.89
N ARG A 253 18.83 -7.06 -5.50
CA ARG A 253 19.70 -5.87 -5.33
C ARG A 253 19.30 -5.03 -4.12
N LEU A 254 18.04 -5.11 -3.68
CA LEU A 254 17.50 -4.26 -2.61
C LEU A 254 18.16 -4.48 -1.24
N PRO A 255 18.49 -5.69 -0.78
CA PRO A 255 19.12 -5.87 0.52
C PRO A 255 20.41 -5.06 0.68
N ARG A 256 21.28 -5.05 -0.34
CA ARG A 256 22.50 -4.25 -0.28
C ARG A 256 22.23 -2.75 -0.33
N LEU A 257 21.27 -2.33 -1.16
CA LEU A 257 20.85 -0.93 -1.22
C LEU A 257 20.29 -0.44 0.12
N ILE A 258 19.44 -1.24 0.78
CA ILE A 258 18.89 -0.93 2.11
C ILE A 258 20.00 -0.87 3.16
N ALA A 259 21.00 -1.76 3.09
CA ALA A 259 22.15 -1.73 3.97
C ALA A 259 22.94 -0.43 3.80
N ILE A 260 23.24 -0.02 2.55
CA ILE A 260 23.89 1.26 2.26
C ILE A 260 23.09 2.44 2.82
N GLU A 261 21.78 2.48 2.59
CA GLU A 261 20.92 3.55 3.11
C GLU A 261 20.94 3.62 4.65
N ARG A 262 20.98 2.46 5.31
CA ARG A 262 21.10 2.39 6.77
C ARG A 262 22.45 2.89 7.25
N GLU A 263 23.53 2.44 6.65
CA GLU A 263 24.89 2.89 6.98
C GLU A 263 25.03 4.41 6.78
N LEU A 264 24.49 4.96 5.68
CA LEU A 264 24.45 6.42 5.45
C LEU A 264 23.63 7.16 6.52
N ALA A 265 22.52 6.56 6.97
CA ALA A 265 21.71 7.13 8.06
C ALA A 265 22.44 7.10 9.41
N GLU A 266 23.16 6.03 9.71
CA GLU A 266 24.00 5.91 10.93
C GLU A 266 25.11 6.96 10.96
N HIS A 267 25.67 7.32 9.80
CA HIS A 267 26.61 8.43 9.66
C HIS A 267 25.96 9.83 9.70
N GLY A 268 24.62 9.93 9.82
CA GLY A 268 23.90 11.19 9.95
C GLY A 268 23.74 11.97 8.64
N VAL A 269 23.95 11.34 7.47
CA VAL A 269 23.84 12.00 6.16
C VAL A 269 22.55 11.65 5.38
N ALA A 270 21.57 11.02 6.02
CA ALA A 270 20.31 10.63 5.40
C ALA A 270 19.56 11.80 4.77
N ASP A 271 19.52 12.95 5.45
CA ASP A 271 18.82 14.15 4.96
C ASP A 271 19.54 14.73 3.73
N LEU A 272 20.87 14.73 3.70
CA LEU A 272 21.66 15.14 2.54
C LEU A 272 21.32 14.25 1.32
N VAL A 273 21.31 12.94 1.51
CA VAL A 273 20.95 11.98 0.45
C VAL A 273 19.50 12.21 -0.01
N GLY A 274 18.58 12.48 0.91
CA GLY A 274 17.20 12.81 0.60
C GLY A 274 17.06 14.05 -0.28
N GLU A 275 17.84 15.10 -0.01
CA GLU A 275 17.85 16.32 -0.81
C GLU A 275 18.52 16.10 -2.18
N LEU A 276 19.63 15.38 -2.22
CA LEU A 276 20.29 15.02 -3.48
C LEU A 276 19.37 14.26 -4.43
N ARG A 277 18.58 13.32 -3.91
CA ARG A 277 17.56 12.59 -4.68
C ARG A 277 16.50 13.50 -5.30
N GLN A 278 16.17 14.61 -4.66
CA GLN A 278 15.17 15.56 -5.17
C GLN A 278 15.75 16.54 -6.19
N THR A 279 17.02 16.89 -6.04
CA THR A 279 17.67 17.94 -6.85
C THR A 279 18.49 17.40 -8.03
N GLU A 280 19.07 16.22 -7.87
CA GLU A 280 19.98 15.64 -8.83
C GLU A 280 19.50 14.25 -9.29
N PRO A 281 19.12 14.10 -10.56
CA PRO A 281 18.59 12.83 -11.07
C PRO A 281 19.66 11.75 -11.28
N SER A 282 20.96 12.13 -11.29
CA SER A 282 22.07 11.20 -11.51
C SER A 282 22.82 10.91 -10.21
N PRO A 283 22.78 9.67 -9.69
CA PRO A 283 23.49 9.32 -8.46
C PRO A 283 25.01 9.32 -8.59
N GLY A 284 25.55 9.31 -9.81
CA GLY A 284 26.99 9.31 -10.05
C GLY A 284 27.73 10.56 -9.56
N CYS A 285 27.03 11.67 -9.29
CA CYS A 285 27.62 12.89 -8.73
C CYS A 285 27.47 13.02 -7.22
N TYR A 286 26.83 12.06 -6.52
CA TYR A 286 26.52 12.21 -5.09
C TYR A 286 27.77 12.14 -4.21
N ALA A 287 28.73 11.28 -4.55
CA ALA A 287 30.01 11.18 -3.85
C ALA A 287 30.79 12.50 -3.93
N ASP A 288 30.89 13.08 -5.13
CA ASP A 288 31.56 14.37 -5.36
C ASP A 288 30.84 15.51 -4.64
N ALA A 289 29.50 15.54 -4.72
CA ALA A 289 28.69 16.56 -4.05
C ALA A 289 28.86 16.51 -2.52
N PHE A 290 28.89 15.32 -1.95
CA PHE A 290 29.16 15.11 -0.53
C PHE A 290 30.59 15.59 -0.16
N GLU A 291 31.62 15.16 -0.89
CA GLU A 291 33.01 15.55 -0.63
C GLU A 291 33.17 17.07 -0.66
N HIS A 292 32.60 17.73 -1.66
CA HIS A 292 32.60 19.20 -1.73
C HIS A 292 31.89 19.87 -0.55
N ALA A 293 30.74 19.34 -0.13
CA ALA A 293 29.99 19.87 1.01
C ALA A 293 30.77 19.70 2.33
N TRP A 294 31.38 18.52 2.52
CA TRP A 294 32.21 18.23 3.69
C TRP A 294 33.43 19.13 3.77
N LEU A 295 34.23 19.22 2.70
CA LEU A 295 35.41 20.08 2.62
C LEU A 295 35.04 21.55 2.84
N ALA A 296 33.95 22.04 2.24
CA ALA A 296 33.49 23.39 2.47
C ALA A 296 33.11 23.65 3.95
N SER A 297 32.44 22.68 4.60
CA SER A 297 32.10 22.78 6.02
C SER A 297 33.33 22.79 6.93
N CYS A 298 34.33 21.98 6.62
CA CYS A 298 35.64 22.00 7.34
C CYS A 298 36.36 23.33 7.19
N ILE A 299 36.35 23.88 5.96
CA ILE A 299 36.97 25.20 5.68
C ILE A 299 36.25 26.31 6.45
N ASP A 300 34.92 26.29 6.47
CA ASP A 300 34.13 27.30 7.20
C ASP A 300 34.35 27.21 8.72
N LEU A 301 34.48 25.98 9.26
CA LEU A 301 34.86 25.78 10.68
C LEU A 301 36.22 26.40 10.99
N VAL A 302 37.25 26.05 10.20
CA VAL A 302 38.61 26.59 10.38
C VAL A 302 38.65 28.10 10.29
N ARG A 303 37.87 28.69 9.38
CA ARG A 303 37.76 30.17 9.25
C ARG A 303 37.02 30.81 10.43
N SER A 304 36.03 30.14 11.01
CA SER A 304 35.33 30.64 12.20
C SER A 304 36.19 30.63 13.43
N GLU A 305 37.02 29.61 13.59
CA GLU A 305 37.99 29.50 14.70
C GLU A 305 39.22 30.43 14.54
N ASN A 306 39.58 30.70 13.28
CA ASN A 306 40.75 31.54 12.96
C ASN A 306 40.36 32.66 11.97
N PRO A 307 39.81 33.78 12.45
CA PRO A 307 39.39 34.88 11.59
C PRO A 307 40.46 35.44 10.66
N SER A 308 41.73 35.30 11.03
CA SER A 308 42.87 35.68 10.18
C SER A 308 42.96 34.91 8.88
N LEU A 309 42.33 33.74 8.83
CA LEU A 309 42.26 32.91 7.62
C LEU A 309 41.04 33.19 6.74
N ALA A 310 40.19 34.16 7.11
CA ALA A 310 38.95 34.44 6.35
C ALA A 310 39.24 34.81 4.89
N GLY A 311 40.36 35.46 4.59
CA GLY A 311 40.81 35.82 3.24
C GLY A 311 41.63 34.74 2.53
N PHE A 312 41.87 33.59 3.19
CA PHE A 312 42.69 32.53 2.60
C PHE A 312 41.94 31.78 1.48
N ASN A 313 42.58 31.67 0.33
CA ASN A 313 42.06 30.92 -0.83
C ASN A 313 43.25 30.23 -1.59
N GLY A 314 42.94 29.41 -2.61
CA GLY A 314 43.97 28.68 -3.33
C GLY A 314 45.07 29.55 -3.93
N ARG A 315 44.77 30.76 -4.38
CA ARG A 315 45.77 31.71 -4.90
C ARG A 315 46.69 32.28 -3.80
N THR A 316 46.14 32.50 -2.60
CA THR A 316 46.92 32.92 -1.43
C THR A 316 47.77 31.79 -0.93
N HIS A 317 47.28 30.52 -0.99
CA HIS A 317 48.06 29.33 -0.64
C HIS A 317 49.31 29.20 -1.54
N ASP A 318 49.15 29.25 -2.85
CA ASP A 318 50.28 29.14 -3.80
C ASP A 318 51.31 30.25 -3.61
N LYS A 319 50.86 31.47 -3.29
CA LYS A 319 51.77 32.55 -2.94
C LYS A 319 52.55 32.29 -1.67
N LEU A 320 51.86 31.77 -0.61
CA LEU A 320 52.52 31.42 0.67
C LEU A 320 53.52 30.28 0.46
N VAL A 321 53.16 29.23 -0.27
CA VAL A 321 54.07 28.13 -0.59
C VAL A 321 55.30 28.64 -1.37
N ALA A 322 55.10 29.52 -2.34
CA ALA A 322 56.20 30.15 -3.09
C ALA A 322 57.11 30.98 -2.20
N GLU A 323 56.51 31.76 -1.28
CA GLU A 323 57.22 32.58 -0.30
C GLU A 323 58.01 31.72 0.69
N PHE A 324 57.41 30.67 1.26
CA PHE A 324 58.16 29.72 2.12
C PHE A 324 59.31 29.04 1.40
N ARG A 325 59.14 28.62 0.17
CA ARG A 325 60.19 28.04 -0.65
C ARG A 325 61.33 29.04 -0.93
N ARG A 326 60.99 30.32 -1.08
CA ARG A 326 61.97 31.39 -1.28
C ARG A 326 62.79 31.58 -0.02
N LEU A 327 62.11 31.73 1.17
CA LEU A 327 62.75 31.94 2.45
C LEU A 327 63.62 30.74 2.83
N ASP A 328 63.19 29.51 2.55
CA ASP A 328 64.02 28.32 2.84
C ASP A 328 65.28 28.27 1.99
N LYS A 329 65.21 28.67 0.72
CA LYS A 329 66.36 28.82 -0.13
C LYS A 329 67.35 29.93 0.35
N GLU A 330 66.86 31.02 0.87
CA GLU A 330 67.64 32.08 1.46
C GLU A 330 68.32 31.61 2.75
N ARG A 331 67.62 30.85 3.61
CA ARG A 331 68.16 30.27 4.84
C ARG A 331 69.32 29.28 4.59
N ILE A 332 69.27 28.54 3.49
CA ILE A 332 70.32 27.59 3.10
C ILE A 332 71.53 28.28 2.51
N ARG A 333 71.41 29.55 2.11
CA ARG A 333 72.52 30.35 1.54
C ARG A 333 73.31 31.15 2.52
N VAL A 334 72.86 31.21 3.77
CA VAL A 334 73.59 31.79 4.92
C VAL A 334 74.28 30.68 5.73
#